data_b10e79f0723691a49b58576d5d0cb8a6
#
_entry.id   b10e79f0723691a49b58576d5d0cb8a6
#
_cell.length_a   1.000
_cell.length_b   1.000
_cell.length_c   1.000
_cell.angle_alpha   90.00
_cell.angle_beta   90.00
_cell.angle_gamma   90.00
#
_symmetry.space_group_name_H-M   'P 1'
#
loop_
_entity.id
_entity.type
_entity.pdbx_description
1 polymer ?
#
loop_
_entity_poly.entity_id
_entity_poly.type
_entity_poly.pdbx_seq_one_letter_code
_entity_poly.pdbx_strand_id
1 'polypeptide(L)'
;KFVKNEFVVSHSLHHQFDAYYMLTPRPFQSLRLETLGKTNSANYTGGEVNLNWTHRNFFKGAEQFKAAVYGAFDVQVGGAKDANNIIRVGANAQLSIPRIVAPFRFHSSSAFVPRTNFNIGYEYLSRTALYTLHNFTASAGYLWKENERKEHELKVIDVTVVAPQN
;
A
#
# COMPACT_ATOMS: atom_id res chain seq x y z
N LYS A 1 3.46 1.35 -18.79
CA LYS A 1 2.66 0.30 -19.41
C LYS A 1 3.21 0.08 -20.82
N PHE A 2 3.54 -1.14 -21.14
CA PHE A 2 3.98 -1.55 -22.47
C PHE A 2 2.79 -1.49 -23.42
N VAL A 3 2.92 -0.80 -24.55
CA VAL A 3 1.80 -0.58 -25.47
C VAL A 3 2.00 -1.32 -26.79
N LYS A 4 3.19 -1.28 -27.37
CA LYS A 4 3.51 -1.92 -28.64
C LYS A 4 4.99 -2.21 -28.75
N ASN A 5 5.35 -3.35 -29.30
CA ASN A 5 6.69 -3.63 -29.80
C ASN A 5 6.64 -3.89 -31.30
N GLU A 6 7.66 -3.48 -31.98
CA GLU A 6 7.84 -3.67 -33.41
C GLU A 6 9.27 -4.08 -33.68
N PHE A 7 9.45 -5.15 -34.46
CA PHE A 7 10.77 -5.63 -34.89
C PHE A 7 10.88 -5.40 -36.39
N VAL A 8 11.89 -4.70 -36.79
CA VAL A 8 12.16 -4.38 -38.20
C VAL A 8 13.56 -4.92 -38.55
N VAL A 9 13.69 -5.51 -39.75
CA VAL A 9 15.01 -5.93 -40.22
C VAL A 9 15.87 -4.71 -40.45
N SER A 10 17.06 -4.67 -39.85
CA SER A 10 17.96 -3.55 -40.01
C SER A 10 18.47 -3.49 -41.47
N HIS A 11 18.35 -2.33 -42.09
CA HIS A 11 18.76 -2.11 -43.48
C HIS A 11 20.28 -1.96 -43.64
N SER A 12 21.00 -1.75 -42.54
CA SER A 12 22.44 -1.45 -42.55
C SER A 12 23.33 -2.65 -42.28
N LEU A 13 22.83 -3.73 -41.68
CA LEU A 13 23.61 -4.91 -41.33
C LEU A 13 22.78 -6.17 -41.56
N HIS A 14 23.28 -7.09 -42.38
CA HIS A 14 22.64 -8.40 -42.58
C HIS A 14 22.62 -9.18 -41.23
N HIS A 15 21.46 -9.73 -40.88
CA HIS A 15 21.21 -10.56 -39.70
C HIS A 15 20.97 -9.79 -38.37
N GLN A 16 20.60 -8.52 -38.42
CA GLN A 16 20.20 -7.77 -37.24
C GLN A 16 18.76 -7.29 -37.33
N PHE A 17 18.09 -7.22 -36.16
CA PHE A 17 16.74 -6.67 -36.02
C PHE A 17 16.77 -5.44 -35.13
N ASP A 18 16.12 -4.38 -35.57
CA ASP A 18 15.85 -3.21 -34.76
C ASP A 18 14.55 -3.44 -34.00
N ALA A 19 14.61 -3.32 -32.67
CA ALA A 19 13.45 -3.50 -31.80
C ALA A 19 12.99 -2.15 -31.27
N TYR A 20 11.78 -1.76 -31.64
CA TYR A 20 11.13 -0.54 -31.17
C TYR A 20 10.14 -0.85 -30.08
N TYR A 21 10.34 -0.26 -28.90
CA TYR A 21 9.43 -0.39 -27.74
C TYR A 21 8.71 0.93 -27.50
N MET A 22 7.43 0.97 -27.82
CA MET A 22 6.59 2.13 -27.56
C MET A 22 5.99 2.02 -26.17
N LEU A 23 6.43 2.90 -25.27
CA LEU A 23 6.01 2.90 -23.88
C LEU A 23 5.12 4.11 -23.59
N THR A 24 3.99 3.87 -22.94
CA THR A 24 3.17 4.97 -22.42
C THR A 24 3.60 5.27 -21.00
N PRO A 25 4.13 6.46 -20.69
CA PRO A 25 4.47 6.83 -19.35
C PRO A 25 3.22 6.87 -18.46
N ARG A 26 3.36 6.41 -17.21
CA ARG A 26 2.33 6.59 -16.18
C ARG A 26 2.58 7.89 -15.43
N PRO A 27 1.54 8.59 -14.96
CA PRO A 27 1.73 9.73 -14.09
C PRO A 27 2.51 9.29 -12.84
N PHE A 28 3.49 10.10 -12.46
CA PHE A 28 4.31 9.83 -11.27
C PHE A 28 3.50 9.86 -9.98
N GLN A 29 2.46 10.68 -9.96
CA GLN A 29 1.59 10.84 -8.81
C GLN A 29 0.15 10.47 -9.16
N SER A 30 -0.56 9.96 -8.18
CA SER A 30 -2.01 9.76 -8.25
C SER A 30 -2.63 10.03 -6.89
N LEU A 31 -3.74 10.73 -6.89
CA LEU A 31 -4.59 10.95 -5.74
C LEU A 31 -5.91 10.21 -5.98
N ARG A 32 -6.40 9.49 -4.98
CA ARG A 32 -7.67 8.80 -5.03
C ARG A 32 -8.46 9.12 -3.76
N LEU A 33 -9.67 9.58 -3.94
CA LEU A 33 -10.66 9.76 -2.89
C LEU A 33 -11.70 8.63 -3.02
N GLU A 34 -11.95 7.93 -1.94
CA GLU A 34 -12.95 6.87 -1.86
C GLU A 34 -13.90 7.16 -0.69
N THR A 35 -15.18 6.98 -0.93
CA THR A 35 -16.22 7.10 0.09
C THR A 35 -17.01 5.80 0.12
N LEU A 36 -17.24 5.26 1.31
CA LEU A 36 -18.02 4.05 1.53
C LEU A 36 -19.11 4.31 2.54
N GLY A 37 -20.30 3.82 2.24
CA GLY A 37 -21.40 3.67 3.21
C GLY A 37 -21.47 2.21 3.63
N LYS A 38 -21.69 1.95 4.92
CA LYS A 38 -21.80 0.59 5.45
C LYS A 38 -22.91 0.49 6.49
N THR A 39 -23.53 -0.66 6.52
CA THR A 39 -24.48 -1.06 7.55
C THR A 39 -24.25 -2.51 7.91
N ASN A 40 -24.53 -2.89 9.15
CA ASN A 40 -24.37 -4.24 9.60
C ASN A 40 -25.56 -4.76 10.40
N SER A 41 -25.62 -6.07 10.63
CA SER A 41 -26.69 -6.73 11.35
C SER A 41 -26.76 -6.37 12.85
N ALA A 42 -25.76 -5.72 13.40
CA ALA A 42 -25.76 -5.22 14.78
C ALA A 42 -26.33 -3.78 14.89
N ASN A 43 -27.07 -3.35 13.87
CA ASN A 43 -27.71 -2.03 13.79
C ASN A 43 -26.73 -0.83 13.79
N TYR A 44 -25.49 -1.03 13.30
CA TYR A 44 -24.60 0.06 13.03
C TYR A 44 -24.74 0.51 11.59
N THR A 45 -24.86 1.80 11.39
CA THR A 45 -24.81 2.46 10.08
C THR A 45 -23.75 3.54 10.12
N GLY A 46 -22.93 3.60 9.12
CA GLY A 46 -21.83 4.53 9.10
C GLY A 46 -21.27 4.80 7.72
N GLY A 47 -20.23 5.58 7.72
CA GLY A 47 -19.50 5.95 6.53
C GLY A 47 -18.00 6.00 6.76
N GLU A 48 -17.27 5.87 5.67
CA GLU A 48 -15.82 5.95 5.67
C GLU A 48 -15.36 6.77 4.47
N VAL A 49 -14.39 7.62 4.68
CA VAL A 49 -13.72 8.42 3.65
C VAL A 49 -12.25 8.10 3.69
N ASN A 50 -11.70 7.74 2.52
CA ASN A 50 -10.30 7.38 2.35
C ASN A 50 -9.66 8.30 1.32
N LEU A 51 -8.55 8.92 1.65
CA LEU A 51 -7.71 9.69 0.76
C LEU A 51 -6.38 8.98 0.58
N ASN A 52 -6.10 8.52 -0.64
CA ASN A 52 -4.90 7.77 -0.97
C ASN A 52 -4.03 8.56 -1.95
N TRP A 53 -2.80 8.84 -1.56
CA TRP A 53 -1.79 9.43 -2.43
C TRP A 53 -0.69 8.43 -2.73
N THR A 54 -0.31 8.34 -4.00
CA THR A 54 0.76 7.46 -4.45
C THR A 54 1.75 8.23 -5.31
N HIS A 55 3.04 8.13 -4.98
CA HIS A 55 4.15 8.62 -5.80
C HIS A 55 5.02 7.44 -6.25
N ARG A 56 5.24 7.30 -7.58
CA ARG A 56 5.84 6.09 -8.19
C ARG A 56 7.34 6.22 -8.50
N ASN A 57 7.96 7.29 -8.12
CA ASN A 57 9.40 7.52 -8.32
C ASN A 57 9.90 8.53 -7.29
N PHE A 58 9.73 8.20 -6.01
CA PHE A 58 9.86 9.17 -4.91
C PHE A 58 11.29 9.71 -4.78
N PHE A 59 12.28 8.84 -4.83
CA PHE A 59 13.70 9.18 -4.77
C PHE A 59 14.41 9.07 -6.13
N LYS A 60 13.68 9.03 -7.25
CA LYS A 60 14.20 8.88 -8.62
C LYS A 60 14.82 7.51 -8.94
N GLY A 61 14.64 6.51 -8.09
CA GLY A 61 15.07 5.11 -8.26
C GLY A 61 13.91 4.13 -8.43
N ALA A 62 12.75 4.62 -8.92
CA ALA A 62 11.51 3.84 -9.08
C ALA A 62 10.91 3.35 -7.73
N GLU A 63 11.27 3.99 -6.62
CA GLU A 63 10.66 3.72 -5.33
C GLU A 63 9.21 4.22 -5.33
N GLN A 64 8.33 3.40 -4.79
CA GLN A 64 6.93 3.76 -4.64
C GLN A 64 6.66 4.17 -3.20
N PHE A 65 6.19 5.40 -3.03
CA PHE A 65 5.66 5.90 -1.77
C PHE A 65 4.13 5.98 -1.86
N LYS A 66 3.46 5.44 -0.85
CA LYS A 66 2.02 5.56 -0.68
C LYS A 66 1.74 6.16 0.69
N ALA A 67 0.86 7.14 0.73
CA ALA A 67 0.30 7.67 1.96
C ALA A 67 -1.22 7.61 1.87
N ALA A 68 -1.85 7.19 2.94
CA ALA A 68 -3.30 7.17 3.03
C ALA A 68 -3.74 7.75 4.38
N VAL A 69 -4.84 8.48 4.35
CA VAL A 69 -5.53 8.98 5.51
C VAL A 69 -6.99 8.57 5.40
N TYR A 70 -7.56 8.10 6.48
CA TYR A 70 -8.96 7.73 6.50
C TYR A 70 -9.66 8.20 7.77
N GLY A 71 -10.96 8.44 7.62
CA GLY A 71 -11.86 8.71 8.70
C GLY A 71 -13.14 7.89 8.54
N ALA A 72 -13.58 7.24 9.59
CA ALA A 72 -14.80 6.45 9.62
C ALA A 72 -15.62 6.77 10.86
N PHE A 73 -16.92 6.72 10.68
CA PHE A 73 -17.86 6.80 11.79
C PHE A 73 -18.93 5.72 11.64
N ASP A 74 -19.32 5.11 12.74
CA ASP A 74 -20.40 4.14 12.80
C ASP A 74 -21.33 4.56 13.96
N VAL A 75 -22.61 4.72 13.66
CA VAL A 75 -23.65 5.10 14.60
C VAL A 75 -24.58 3.91 14.80
N GLN A 76 -24.91 3.60 16.03
CA GLN A 76 -25.89 2.58 16.34
C GLN A 76 -27.31 3.15 16.12
N VAL A 77 -28.05 2.55 15.19
CA VAL A 77 -29.44 2.93 14.86
C VAL A 77 -30.40 1.93 15.51
N GLY A 78 -31.08 2.37 16.57
CA GLY A 78 -32.03 1.52 17.30
C GLY A 78 -31.34 0.61 18.31
N GLY A 79 -31.80 0.62 19.55
CA GLY A 79 -31.27 -0.15 20.66
C GLY A 79 -31.38 0.64 21.99
N ALA A 80 -30.77 0.09 23.05
CA ALA A 80 -30.78 0.66 24.39
C ALA A 80 -30.26 2.12 24.42
N LYS A 81 -30.63 2.85 25.48
CA LYS A 81 -30.42 4.31 25.68
C LYS A 81 -28.96 4.80 25.51
N ASP A 82 -27.96 3.95 25.40
CA ASP A 82 -26.56 4.31 25.25
C ASP A 82 -26.10 3.95 23.84
N ALA A 83 -26.31 4.90 22.90
CA ALA A 83 -25.82 4.75 21.53
C ALA A 83 -24.28 4.73 21.53
N ASN A 84 -23.71 3.55 21.32
CA ASN A 84 -22.25 3.37 21.19
C ASN A 84 -21.81 3.79 19.79
N ASN A 85 -21.42 5.03 19.62
CA ASN A 85 -20.82 5.50 18.38
C ASN A 85 -19.34 5.11 18.31
N ILE A 86 -18.90 4.76 17.11
CA ILE A 86 -17.49 4.41 16.86
C ILE A 86 -16.94 5.42 15.88
N ILE A 87 -15.85 6.06 16.27
CA ILE A 87 -15.07 6.96 15.41
C ILE A 87 -13.69 6.34 15.22
N ARG A 88 -13.25 6.24 13.97
CA ARG A 88 -11.90 5.82 13.61
C ARG A 88 -11.28 6.85 12.71
N VAL A 89 -10.06 7.24 13.02
CA VAL A 89 -9.24 8.10 12.19
C VAL A 89 -7.86 7.49 12.13
N GLY A 90 -7.31 7.37 10.94
CA GLY A 90 -6.00 6.77 10.78
C GLY A 90 -5.22 7.35 9.62
N ALA A 91 -3.93 7.14 9.70
CA ALA A 91 -3.00 7.47 8.64
C ALA A 91 -1.98 6.34 8.51
N ASN A 92 -1.62 6.01 7.28
CA ASN A 92 -0.54 5.08 7.01
C ASN A 92 0.37 5.58 5.90
N ALA A 93 1.63 5.18 5.96
CA ALA A 93 2.61 5.45 4.93
C ALA A 93 3.38 4.17 4.61
N GLN A 94 3.55 3.90 3.33
CA GLN A 94 4.30 2.76 2.81
C GLN A 94 5.35 3.23 1.83
N LEU A 95 6.58 2.78 2.03
CA LEU A 95 7.68 2.93 1.10
C LEU A 95 8.10 1.56 0.55
N SER A 96 8.02 1.38 -0.77
CA SER A 96 8.45 0.18 -1.45
C SER A 96 9.64 0.50 -2.36
N ILE A 97 10.79 -0.08 -2.04
CA ILE A 97 12.05 0.12 -2.77
C ILE A 97 12.26 -1.11 -3.67
N PRO A 98 12.46 -0.95 -5.00
CA PRO A 98 12.60 -2.07 -5.94
C PRO A 98 13.98 -2.71 -5.90
N ARG A 99 14.47 -2.98 -4.70
CA ARG A 99 15.71 -3.70 -4.41
C ARG A 99 15.69 -4.21 -2.97
N ILE A 100 16.54 -5.16 -2.64
CA ILE A 100 16.80 -5.54 -1.26
C ILE A 100 17.77 -4.54 -0.63
N VAL A 101 17.32 -3.86 0.41
CA VAL A 101 18.12 -2.97 1.24
C VAL A 101 18.57 -3.77 2.46
N ALA A 102 19.76 -4.36 2.39
CA ALA A 102 20.34 -5.18 3.45
C ALA A 102 21.84 -4.89 3.56
N PRO A 103 22.46 -5.14 4.71
CA PRO A 103 23.91 -4.96 4.89
C PRO A 103 24.74 -5.98 4.09
N PHE A 104 24.11 -6.96 3.47
CA PHE A 104 24.73 -7.97 2.61
C PHE A 104 24.20 -7.86 1.16
N ARG A 105 25.01 -8.34 0.21
CA ARG A 105 24.60 -8.34 -1.20
C ARG A 105 23.71 -9.55 -1.47
N PHE A 106 22.47 -9.28 -1.84
CA PHE A 106 21.53 -10.32 -2.29
C PHE A 106 21.55 -10.37 -3.81
N HIS A 107 21.96 -11.52 -4.35
CA HIS A 107 21.88 -11.79 -5.79
C HIS A 107 20.67 -12.70 -6.04
N SER A 108 19.69 -12.18 -6.73
CA SER A 108 18.58 -12.98 -7.25
C SER A 108 18.86 -13.29 -8.71
N SER A 109 18.90 -14.56 -9.07
CA SER A 109 18.95 -15.01 -10.47
C SER A 109 17.60 -14.95 -11.17
N SER A 110 16.57 -14.50 -10.44
CA SER A 110 15.20 -14.37 -10.92
C SER A 110 15.03 -13.12 -11.79
N ALA A 111 14.21 -13.22 -12.84
CA ALA A 111 13.81 -12.10 -13.68
C ALA A 111 12.89 -11.10 -12.94
N PHE A 112 12.46 -11.42 -11.72
CA PHE A 112 11.57 -10.57 -10.93
C PHE A 112 12.36 -9.65 -9.99
N VAL A 113 12.00 -8.38 -9.99
CA VAL A 113 12.65 -7.37 -9.14
C VAL A 113 12.23 -7.58 -7.69
N PRO A 114 13.17 -7.87 -6.77
CA PRO A 114 12.85 -7.97 -5.35
C PRO A 114 12.52 -6.58 -4.78
N ARG A 115 11.82 -6.55 -3.64
CA ARG A 115 11.40 -5.31 -3.00
C ARG A 115 11.68 -5.33 -1.52
N THR A 116 12.02 -4.15 -1.00
CA THR A 116 12.01 -3.88 0.44
C THR A 116 10.83 -2.97 0.73
N ASN A 117 9.99 -3.37 1.68
CA ASN A 117 8.80 -2.63 2.08
C ASN A 117 8.98 -2.13 3.51
N PHE A 118 8.70 -0.85 3.71
CA PHE A 118 8.57 -0.21 5.02
C PHE A 118 7.16 0.32 5.16
N ASN A 119 6.51 0.03 6.28
CA ASN A 119 5.18 0.52 6.58
C ASN A 119 5.19 1.15 7.97
N ILE A 120 4.53 2.28 8.10
CA ILE A 120 4.19 2.90 9.37
C ILE A 120 2.72 3.29 9.36
N GLY A 121 2.05 3.15 10.47
CA GLY A 121 0.64 3.47 10.58
C GLY A 121 0.29 3.95 11.98
N TYR A 122 -0.75 4.75 12.03
CA TYR A 122 -1.39 5.19 13.25
C TYR A 122 -2.89 5.15 13.07
N GLU A 123 -3.59 4.62 14.05
CA GLU A 123 -5.03 4.60 14.12
C GLU A 123 -5.50 5.06 15.51
N TYR A 124 -6.40 5.99 15.50
CA TYR A 124 -7.21 6.39 16.63
C TYR A 124 -8.59 5.77 16.52
N LEU A 125 -8.98 5.01 17.50
CA LEU A 125 -10.30 4.41 17.60
C LEU A 125 -10.94 4.85 18.91
N SER A 126 -12.08 5.52 18.82
CA SER A 126 -12.88 5.90 19.96
C SER A 126 -14.24 5.23 19.89
N ARG A 127 -14.60 4.53 20.94
CA ARG A 127 -15.92 3.97 21.15
C ARG A 127 -16.57 4.68 22.32
N THR A 128 -17.56 5.50 21.99
CA THR A 128 -18.25 6.35 22.98
C THR A 128 -18.68 5.55 24.19
N ALA A 129 -18.42 6.08 25.37
CA ALA A 129 -18.75 5.50 26.68
C ALA A 129 -18.05 4.17 27.04
N LEU A 130 -17.08 3.69 26.25
CA LEU A 130 -16.39 2.45 26.52
C LEU A 130 -14.87 2.63 26.63
N TYR A 131 -14.19 2.99 25.55
CA TYR A 131 -12.73 3.12 25.51
C TYR A 131 -12.25 3.91 24.30
N THR A 132 -11.03 4.40 24.43
CA THR A 132 -10.27 4.95 23.31
C THR A 132 -8.98 4.16 23.15
N LEU A 133 -8.60 3.87 21.90
CA LEU A 133 -7.39 3.14 21.57
C LEU A 133 -6.53 3.95 20.60
N HIS A 134 -5.25 3.98 20.89
CA HIS A 134 -4.22 4.46 19.99
C HIS A 134 -3.41 3.26 19.51
N ASN A 135 -3.40 3.02 18.22
CA ASN A 135 -2.70 1.90 17.61
C ASN A 135 -1.59 2.43 16.71
N PHE A 136 -0.35 2.08 17.03
CA PHE A 136 0.83 2.38 16.25
C PHE A 136 1.36 1.09 15.63
N THR A 137 1.57 1.10 14.33
CA THR A 137 2.15 -0.03 13.61
C THR A 137 3.41 0.40 12.87
N ALA A 138 4.42 -0.44 12.92
CA ALA A 138 5.63 -0.27 12.13
C ALA A 138 6.10 -1.64 11.64
N SER A 139 6.31 -1.79 10.34
CA SER A 139 6.83 -3.03 9.79
C SER A 139 7.86 -2.78 8.70
N ALA A 140 8.83 -3.70 8.61
CA ALA A 140 9.83 -3.73 7.57
C ALA A 140 10.04 -5.17 7.11
N GLY A 141 10.14 -5.38 5.79
CA GLY A 141 10.29 -6.71 5.25
C GLY A 141 10.73 -6.72 3.79
N TYR A 142 10.99 -7.91 3.32
CA TYR A 142 11.43 -8.20 1.96
C TYR A 142 10.39 -9.04 1.23
N LEU A 143 10.21 -8.73 -0.03
CA LEU A 143 9.36 -9.48 -0.95
C LEU A 143 10.18 -9.83 -2.19
N TRP A 144 10.26 -11.12 -2.53
CA TRP A 144 10.92 -11.54 -3.76
C TRP A 144 10.22 -12.75 -4.38
N LYS A 145 10.37 -12.89 -5.69
CA LYS A 145 9.87 -14.03 -6.44
C LYS A 145 11.04 -14.87 -6.95
N GLU A 146 10.99 -16.14 -6.71
CA GLU A 146 11.91 -17.10 -7.29
C GLU A 146 11.51 -17.43 -8.73
N ASN A 147 10.21 -17.64 -8.95
CA ASN A 147 9.59 -17.89 -10.24
C ASN A 147 8.13 -17.41 -10.26
N GLU A 148 7.39 -17.64 -11.33
CA GLU A 148 5.97 -17.21 -11.46
C GLU A 148 5.05 -17.82 -10.39
N ARG A 149 5.40 -18.96 -9.81
CA ARG A 149 4.58 -19.73 -8.86
C ARG A 149 5.02 -19.58 -7.41
N LYS A 150 6.26 -19.10 -7.17
CA LYS A 150 6.82 -19.00 -5.82
C LYS A 150 7.18 -17.57 -5.51
N GLU A 151 6.48 -17.03 -4.53
CA GLU A 151 6.70 -15.71 -3.94
C GLU A 151 7.05 -15.88 -2.46
N HIS A 152 8.07 -15.16 -2.01
CA HIS A 152 8.56 -15.18 -0.64
C HIS A 152 8.38 -13.81 -0.02
N GLU A 153 7.83 -13.78 1.17
CA GLU A 153 7.75 -12.60 2.01
C GLU A 153 8.47 -12.88 3.33
N LEU A 154 9.40 -12.01 3.68
CA LEU A 154 10.09 -12.05 4.96
C LEU A 154 9.82 -10.75 5.71
N LYS A 155 9.06 -10.81 6.78
CA LYS A 155 8.91 -9.71 7.73
C LYS A 155 10.04 -9.76 8.74
N VAL A 156 10.91 -8.75 8.70
CA VAL A 156 12.07 -8.64 9.60
C VAL A 156 11.66 -7.97 10.91
N ILE A 157 10.82 -6.96 10.79
CA ILE A 157 10.29 -6.19 11.91
C ILE A 157 8.79 -6.07 11.71
N ASP A 158 8.03 -6.38 12.73
CA ASP A 158 6.58 -6.15 12.78
C ASP A 158 6.21 -5.81 14.24
N VAL A 159 5.95 -4.53 14.47
CA VAL A 159 5.68 -4.00 15.82
C VAL A 159 4.32 -3.34 15.80
N THR A 160 3.47 -3.75 16.71
CA THR A 160 2.18 -3.13 16.99
C THR A 160 2.11 -2.73 18.44
N VAL A 161 1.89 -1.46 18.70
CA VAL A 161 1.72 -0.90 20.05
C VAL A 161 0.31 -0.37 20.18
N VAL A 162 -0.43 -0.91 21.12
CA VAL A 162 -1.79 -0.46 21.43
C VAL A 162 -1.78 0.22 22.78
N ALA A 163 -2.15 1.49 22.83
CA ALA A 163 -2.26 2.27 24.05
C ALA A 163 -3.75 2.56 24.34
N PRO A 164 -4.37 1.89 25.31
CA PRO A 164 -5.72 2.22 25.74
C PRO A 164 -5.71 3.50 26.57
N GLN A 165 -6.75 4.31 26.38
CA GLN A 165 -7.04 5.48 27.21
C GLN A 165 -8.48 5.35 27.70
N ASN A 166 -8.63 5.31 29.02
CA ASN A 166 -9.93 5.27 29.71
C ASN A 166 -10.41 6.68 30.04
#